data_1e998d6bb63b75db6433d076b1f1e27f
#
_entry.id   1e998d6bb63b75db6433d076b1f1e27f
#
_cell.length_a   1.000
_cell.length_b   1.000
_cell.length_c   1.000
_cell.angle_alpha   90.00
_cell.angle_beta   90.00
_cell.angle_gamma   90.00
#
_symmetry.space_group_name_H-M   'P 1'
#
loop_
_entity.id
_entity.type
_entity.pdbx_description
1 polymer ?
#
loop_
_entity_poly.entity_id
_entity_poly.type
_entity_poly.pdbx_seq_one_letter_code
_entity_poly.pdbx_strand_id
1 'polypeptide(L)'
;MSKPRDTDEADRTGMVRVGRILSNVISPPIMFAAIGLALGVYERPFWPGLAWGFFYGLLVALIPILVIVYLIRIGRIGELHMSNTHERHIPYLTSVISGMVAFFILTLFDGPELLRCLAILSIITLGVLGLINTKWLISIHATAAAATWMIATVVFGWTVGAILLPFVILISAIRLYLKRHTPAQVLAGLALGASAVLVMRAMGCFVP
;
A
#
# COMPACT_ATOMS: atom_id res chain seq x y z
N MET A 1 14.81 -16.37 -9.46
CA MET A 1 14.63 -16.08 -8.03
C MET A 1 14.60 -17.40 -7.28
N SER A 2 15.23 -17.48 -6.08
CA SER A 2 15.07 -18.62 -5.18
C SER A 2 13.62 -18.69 -4.70
N LYS A 3 13.10 -19.89 -4.41
CA LYS A 3 11.75 -20.10 -3.85
C LYS A 3 11.58 -19.28 -2.57
N PRO A 4 10.45 -18.56 -2.38
CA PRO A 4 10.18 -17.87 -1.12
C PRO A 4 10.14 -18.82 0.07
N ARG A 5 10.62 -18.38 1.24
CA ARG A 5 10.73 -19.23 2.44
C ARG A 5 9.39 -19.65 3.05
N ASP A 6 8.34 -18.89 2.78
CA ASP A 6 7.01 -19.07 3.37
C ASP A 6 5.98 -19.69 2.40
N THR A 7 6.44 -20.31 1.30
CA THR A 7 5.55 -20.92 0.29
C THR A 7 4.89 -22.17 0.84
N ASP A 8 5.68 -23.12 1.37
CA ASP A 8 5.15 -24.36 1.91
C ASP A 8 4.68 -24.17 3.37
N GLU A 9 3.59 -24.85 3.75
CA GLU A 9 3.07 -24.75 5.12
C GLU A 9 4.05 -25.26 6.16
N ALA A 10 4.81 -26.32 5.84
CA ALA A 10 5.83 -26.88 6.69
C ALA A 10 6.97 -25.88 7.02
N ASP A 11 7.28 -24.96 6.10
CA ASP A 11 8.34 -23.97 6.26
C ASP A 11 7.90 -22.75 7.10
N ARG A 12 6.59 -22.62 7.40
CA ARG A 12 6.00 -21.47 8.13
C ARG A 12 6.17 -21.63 9.64
N THR A 13 7.41 -21.84 10.10
CA THR A 13 7.76 -21.98 11.52
C THR A 13 8.67 -20.86 12.00
N GLY A 14 8.76 -20.65 13.32
CA GLY A 14 9.68 -19.69 13.93
C GLY A 14 9.61 -18.29 13.29
N MET A 15 10.76 -17.73 12.96
CA MET A 15 10.89 -16.38 12.38
C MET A 15 10.22 -16.23 11.01
N VAL A 16 10.09 -17.30 10.23
CA VAL A 16 9.36 -17.25 8.93
C VAL A 16 7.87 -16.97 9.16
N ARG A 17 7.28 -17.63 10.16
CA ARG A 17 5.88 -17.39 10.56
C ARG A 17 5.68 -15.96 11.05
N VAL A 18 6.58 -15.47 11.91
CA VAL A 18 6.53 -14.08 12.41
C VAL A 18 6.62 -13.08 11.26
N GLY A 19 7.61 -13.23 10.38
CA GLY A 19 7.78 -12.35 9.21
C GLY A 19 6.56 -12.35 8.30
N ARG A 20 5.93 -13.53 8.08
CA ARG A 20 4.68 -13.64 7.29
C ARG A 20 3.52 -12.91 7.96
N ILE A 21 3.30 -13.10 9.27
CA ILE A 21 2.24 -12.41 10.02
C ILE A 21 2.46 -10.89 9.97
N LEU A 22 3.66 -10.41 10.24
CA LEU A 22 4.00 -8.99 10.16
C LEU A 22 3.77 -8.44 8.75
N SER A 23 4.18 -9.17 7.71
CA SER A 23 3.95 -8.75 6.31
C SER A 23 2.46 -8.69 5.95
N ASN A 24 1.60 -9.51 6.57
CA ASN A 24 0.16 -9.48 6.35
C ASN A 24 -0.50 -8.31 7.11
N VAL A 25 -0.09 -8.10 8.36
CA VAL A 25 -0.61 -7.00 9.21
C VAL A 25 -0.16 -5.65 8.66
N ILE A 26 1.11 -5.53 8.24
CA ILE A 26 1.64 -4.31 7.62
C ILE A 26 1.52 -4.44 6.09
N SER A 27 0.31 -4.71 5.61
CA SER A 27 0.04 -4.84 4.19
C SER A 27 -0.23 -3.48 3.53
N PRO A 28 0.00 -3.33 2.21
CA PRO A 28 -0.24 -2.07 1.49
C PRO A 28 -1.64 -1.49 1.72
N PRO A 29 -2.74 -2.27 1.64
CA PRO A 29 -4.07 -1.74 1.92
C PRO A 29 -4.21 -1.19 3.34
N ILE A 30 -3.65 -1.87 4.34
CA ILE A 30 -3.71 -1.42 5.74
C ILE A 30 -2.89 -0.15 5.95
N MET A 31 -1.71 -0.04 5.34
CA MET A 31 -0.89 1.18 5.39
C MET A 31 -1.64 2.38 4.79
N PHE A 32 -2.28 2.22 3.63
CA PHE A 32 -3.05 3.28 2.99
C PHE A 32 -4.33 3.63 3.76
N ALA A 33 -4.99 2.65 4.37
CA ALA A 33 -6.14 2.93 5.25
C ALA A 33 -5.71 3.70 6.50
N ALA A 34 -4.61 3.32 7.14
CA ALA A 34 -4.10 3.98 8.34
C ALA A 34 -3.69 5.43 8.07
N ILE A 35 -2.93 5.68 7.00
CA ILE A 35 -2.55 7.05 6.64
C ILE A 35 -3.78 7.85 6.21
N GLY A 36 -4.76 7.24 5.53
CA GLY A 36 -6.01 7.88 5.17
C GLY A 36 -6.82 8.33 6.39
N LEU A 37 -6.91 7.49 7.42
CA LEU A 37 -7.53 7.87 8.70
C LEU A 37 -6.81 9.08 9.32
N ALA A 38 -5.48 9.05 9.38
CA ALA A 38 -4.68 10.12 9.94
C ALA A 38 -4.86 11.45 9.17
N LEU A 39 -4.86 11.40 7.83
CA LEU A 39 -5.08 12.57 6.97
C LEU A 39 -6.50 13.13 7.11
N GLY A 40 -7.51 12.26 7.18
CA GLY A 40 -8.89 12.69 7.37
C GLY A 40 -9.09 13.45 8.67
N VAL A 41 -8.57 12.91 9.78
CA VAL A 41 -8.64 13.55 11.11
C VAL A 41 -7.75 14.81 11.20
N TYR A 42 -6.68 14.86 10.44
CA TYR A 42 -5.80 16.04 10.38
C TYR A 42 -6.47 17.24 9.69
N GLU A 43 -7.18 17.00 8.57
CA GLU A 43 -7.75 18.06 7.74
C GLU A 43 -9.14 18.52 8.18
N ARG A 44 -9.92 17.65 8.82
CA ARG A 44 -11.32 17.92 9.24
C ARG A 44 -11.48 17.73 10.75
N PRO A 45 -12.53 18.30 11.38
CA PRO A 45 -12.86 17.98 12.77
C PRO A 45 -12.94 16.47 13.00
N PHE A 46 -12.60 16.03 14.21
CA PHE A 46 -12.34 14.61 14.52
C PHE A 46 -13.37 13.63 13.96
N TRP A 47 -14.65 13.82 14.24
CA TRP A 47 -15.69 12.88 13.80
C TRP A 47 -15.93 12.87 12.28
N PRO A 48 -16.08 14.02 11.58
CA PRO A 48 -16.14 14.05 10.13
C PRO A 48 -14.86 13.52 9.48
N GLY A 49 -13.68 13.86 10.02
CA GLY A 49 -12.40 13.38 9.51
C GLY A 49 -12.26 11.87 9.64
N LEU A 50 -12.66 11.32 10.80
CA LEU A 50 -12.67 9.88 11.04
C LEU A 50 -13.63 9.16 10.07
N ALA A 51 -14.84 9.72 9.86
CA ALA A 51 -15.82 9.14 8.93
C ALA A 51 -15.28 9.10 7.49
N TRP A 52 -14.66 10.18 7.01
CA TRP A 52 -14.05 10.22 5.68
C TRP A 52 -12.86 9.29 5.54
N GLY A 53 -11.98 9.24 6.55
CA GLY A 53 -10.84 8.33 6.55
C GLY A 53 -11.26 6.86 6.58
N PHE A 54 -12.30 6.54 7.37
CA PHE A 54 -12.87 5.20 7.42
C PHE A 54 -13.54 4.81 6.08
N PHE A 55 -14.32 5.72 5.49
CA PHE A 55 -14.91 5.54 4.17
C PHE A 55 -13.85 5.28 3.09
N TYR A 56 -12.77 6.08 3.09
CA TYR A 56 -11.64 5.86 2.20
C TYR A 56 -11.03 4.47 2.40
N GLY A 57 -10.78 4.08 3.65
CA GLY A 57 -10.23 2.76 4.00
C GLY A 57 -11.13 1.60 3.55
N LEU A 58 -12.45 1.75 3.66
CA LEU A 58 -13.41 0.75 3.14
C LEU A 58 -13.23 0.55 1.62
N LEU A 59 -13.15 1.62 0.86
CA LEU A 59 -13.01 1.52 -0.59
C LEU A 59 -11.63 1.02 -1.00
N VAL A 60 -10.55 1.60 -0.48
CA VAL A 60 -9.20 1.39 -1.01
C VAL A 60 -8.48 0.20 -0.36
N ALA A 61 -8.91 -0.23 0.82
CA ALA A 61 -8.35 -1.39 1.49
C ALA A 61 -9.30 -2.59 1.51
N LEU A 62 -10.52 -2.43 2.03
CA LEU A 62 -11.41 -3.57 2.26
C LEU A 62 -11.90 -4.20 0.94
N ILE A 63 -12.33 -3.39 -0.03
CA ILE A 63 -12.84 -3.92 -1.31
C ILE A 63 -11.77 -4.75 -2.04
N PRO A 64 -10.53 -4.27 -2.28
CA PRO A 64 -9.51 -5.10 -2.90
C PRO A 64 -9.17 -6.38 -2.10
N ILE A 65 -9.16 -6.31 -0.77
CA ILE A 65 -8.92 -7.50 0.07
C ILE A 65 -10.06 -8.52 -0.12
N LEU A 66 -11.31 -8.09 -0.11
CA LEU A 66 -12.45 -8.98 -0.32
C LEU A 66 -12.43 -9.64 -1.70
N VAL A 67 -12.05 -8.89 -2.75
CA VAL A 67 -11.87 -9.44 -4.09
C VAL A 67 -10.76 -10.50 -4.11
N ILE A 68 -9.62 -10.25 -3.48
CA ILE A 68 -8.54 -11.23 -3.39
C ILE A 68 -9.00 -12.49 -2.64
N VAL A 69 -9.68 -12.33 -1.49
CA VAL A 69 -10.21 -13.46 -0.72
C VAL A 69 -11.22 -14.26 -1.54
N TYR A 70 -12.09 -13.59 -2.27
CA TYR A 70 -13.03 -14.24 -3.19
C TYR A 70 -12.31 -15.03 -4.28
N LEU A 71 -11.29 -14.44 -4.93
CA LEU A 71 -10.51 -15.09 -5.99
C LEU A 71 -9.73 -16.32 -5.48
N ILE A 72 -9.24 -16.27 -4.23
CA ILE A 72 -8.62 -17.42 -3.56
C ILE A 72 -9.67 -18.52 -3.34
N ARG A 73 -10.87 -18.18 -2.84
CA ARG A 73 -11.93 -19.17 -2.57
C ARG A 73 -12.42 -19.90 -3.82
N ILE A 74 -12.43 -19.23 -4.97
CA ILE A 74 -12.81 -19.85 -6.25
C ILE A 74 -11.62 -20.47 -6.99
N GLY A 75 -10.43 -20.54 -6.37
CA GLY A 75 -9.24 -21.19 -6.92
C GLY A 75 -8.57 -20.44 -8.09
N ARG A 76 -8.91 -19.17 -8.33
CA ARG A 76 -8.26 -18.34 -9.37
C ARG A 76 -6.92 -17.75 -8.94
N ILE A 77 -6.69 -17.64 -7.65
CA ILE A 77 -5.42 -17.20 -7.05
C ILE A 77 -4.99 -18.25 -6.05
N GLY A 78 -3.73 -18.70 -6.15
CA GLY A 78 -3.22 -19.76 -5.29
C GLY A 78 -2.91 -19.30 -3.86
N GLU A 79 -2.46 -18.06 -3.68
CA GLU A 79 -2.09 -17.51 -2.36
C GLU A 79 -2.23 -15.99 -2.31
N LEU A 80 -2.44 -15.46 -1.08
CA LEU A 80 -2.58 -14.02 -0.83
C LEU A 80 -1.40 -13.19 -1.35
N HIS A 81 -0.19 -13.74 -1.33
CA HIS A 81 1.02 -13.03 -1.79
C HIS A 81 1.25 -13.11 -3.30
N MET A 82 0.43 -13.86 -4.03
CA MET A 82 0.43 -13.92 -5.49
C MET A 82 1.84 -13.99 -6.08
N SER A 83 2.54 -15.10 -5.89
CA SER A 83 3.90 -15.30 -6.42
C SER A 83 3.93 -15.26 -7.95
N ASN A 84 2.81 -15.62 -8.59
CA ASN A 84 2.63 -15.56 -10.03
C ASN A 84 2.22 -14.15 -10.47
N THR A 85 2.91 -13.58 -11.46
CA THR A 85 2.62 -12.24 -12.01
C THR A 85 1.23 -12.13 -12.61
N HIS A 86 0.75 -13.20 -13.28
CA HIS A 86 -0.57 -13.24 -13.92
C HIS A 86 -1.72 -13.13 -12.92
N GLU A 87 -1.54 -13.59 -11.68
CA GLU A 87 -2.57 -13.51 -10.64
C GLU A 87 -2.80 -12.10 -10.13
N ARG A 88 -1.88 -11.16 -10.38
CA ARG A 88 -1.90 -9.80 -9.82
C ARG A 88 -2.73 -8.80 -10.62
N HIS A 89 -3.07 -9.09 -11.87
CA HIS A 89 -3.77 -8.13 -12.74
C HIS A 89 -5.13 -7.72 -12.18
N ILE A 90 -5.94 -8.68 -11.74
CA ILE A 90 -7.26 -8.39 -11.20
C ILE A 90 -7.16 -7.58 -9.89
N PRO A 91 -6.36 -7.97 -8.89
CA PRO A 91 -6.12 -7.15 -7.69
C PRO A 91 -5.65 -5.72 -7.96
N TYR A 92 -4.68 -5.53 -8.87
CA TYR A 92 -4.24 -4.18 -9.24
C TYR A 92 -5.36 -3.38 -9.90
N LEU A 93 -6.06 -3.96 -10.87
CA LEU A 93 -7.16 -3.30 -11.55
C LEU A 93 -8.28 -2.93 -10.56
N THR A 94 -8.65 -3.86 -9.66
CA THR A 94 -9.64 -3.60 -8.62
C THR A 94 -9.21 -2.43 -7.73
N SER A 95 -7.95 -2.40 -7.32
CA SER A 95 -7.42 -1.33 -6.46
C SER A 95 -7.41 0.02 -7.17
N VAL A 96 -7.08 0.05 -8.47
CA VAL A 96 -7.13 1.27 -9.29
C VAL A 96 -8.58 1.75 -9.42
N ILE A 97 -9.52 0.87 -9.74
CA ILE A 97 -10.96 1.21 -9.85
C ILE A 97 -11.48 1.71 -8.50
N SER A 98 -11.16 1.04 -7.40
CA SER A 98 -11.54 1.48 -6.05
C SER A 98 -10.99 2.86 -5.71
N GLY A 99 -9.75 3.15 -6.10
CA GLY A 99 -9.15 4.47 -5.96
C GLY A 99 -9.88 5.54 -6.79
N MET A 100 -10.26 5.22 -8.04
CA MET A 100 -11.05 6.12 -8.91
C MET A 100 -12.42 6.41 -8.31
N VAL A 101 -13.11 5.39 -7.81
CA VAL A 101 -14.41 5.56 -7.14
C VAL A 101 -14.26 6.41 -5.88
N ALA A 102 -13.23 6.15 -5.06
CA ALA A 102 -12.95 6.96 -3.88
C ALA A 102 -12.68 8.43 -4.24
N PHE A 103 -11.84 8.69 -5.24
CA PHE A 103 -11.55 10.04 -5.72
C PHE A 103 -12.82 10.75 -6.20
N PHE A 104 -13.65 10.07 -7.00
CA PHE A 104 -14.89 10.65 -7.53
C PHE A 104 -15.86 11.01 -6.40
N ILE A 105 -16.09 10.12 -5.44
CA ILE A 105 -17.00 10.37 -4.32
C ILE A 105 -16.45 11.48 -3.41
N LEU A 106 -15.15 11.46 -3.08
CA LEU A 106 -14.50 12.52 -2.31
C LEU A 106 -14.64 13.90 -2.99
N THR A 107 -14.55 13.94 -4.32
CA THR A 107 -14.70 15.19 -5.07
C THR A 107 -16.16 15.64 -5.12
N LEU A 108 -17.11 14.72 -5.33
CA LEU A 108 -18.54 15.04 -5.45
C LEU A 108 -19.13 15.57 -4.13
N PHE A 109 -18.68 15.03 -2.99
CA PHE A 109 -19.20 15.37 -1.67
C PHE A 109 -18.28 16.28 -0.85
N ASP A 110 -17.36 16.99 -1.51
CA ASP A 110 -16.38 17.90 -0.86
C ASP A 110 -15.64 17.26 0.32
N GLY A 111 -15.20 16.01 0.11
CA GLY A 111 -14.35 15.29 1.07
C GLY A 111 -12.97 15.93 1.23
N PRO A 112 -12.19 15.51 2.25
CA PRO A 112 -10.87 16.05 2.51
C PRO A 112 -9.95 16.04 1.29
N GLU A 113 -9.24 17.13 1.05
CA GLU A 113 -8.34 17.29 -0.10
C GLU A 113 -7.15 16.33 -0.03
N LEU A 114 -6.60 16.14 1.18
CA LEU A 114 -5.52 15.18 1.41
C LEU A 114 -5.93 13.75 1.06
N LEU A 115 -7.21 13.37 1.28
CA LEU A 115 -7.73 12.08 0.87
C LEU A 115 -7.93 11.98 -0.66
N ARG A 116 -8.32 13.08 -1.33
CA ARG A 116 -8.37 13.14 -2.80
C ARG A 116 -6.97 12.95 -3.39
N CYS A 117 -5.97 13.64 -2.84
CA CYS A 117 -4.57 13.47 -3.21
C CYS A 117 -4.07 12.03 -2.97
N LEU A 118 -4.45 11.41 -1.84
CA LEU A 118 -4.08 10.03 -1.52
C LEU A 118 -4.75 9.04 -2.51
N ALA A 119 -5.97 9.28 -2.94
CA ALA A 119 -6.64 8.47 -3.95
C ALA A 119 -5.94 8.55 -5.31
N ILE A 120 -5.57 9.76 -5.77
CA ILE A 120 -4.78 9.95 -7.01
C ILE A 120 -3.43 9.25 -6.91
N LEU A 121 -2.71 9.42 -5.79
CA LEU A 121 -1.44 8.74 -5.56
C LEU A 121 -1.59 7.21 -5.66
N SER A 122 -2.65 6.66 -5.06
CA SER A 122 -2.94 5.22 -5.12
C SER A 122 -3.18 4.74 -6.54
N ILE A 123 -3.98 5.47 -7.33
CA ILE A 123 -4.26 5.16 -8.73
C ILE A 123 -2.96 5.14 -9.54
N ILE A 124 -2.16 6.19 -9.43
CA ILE A 124 -0.92 6.33 -10.21
C ILE A 124 0.09 5.25 -9.78
N THR A 125 0.35 5.09 -8.49
CA THR A 125 1.36 4.15 -8.01
C THR A 125 0.98 2.70 -8.31
N LEU A 126 -0.29 2.32 -8.14
CA LEU A 126 -0.75 0.96 -8.45
C LEU A 126 -0.82 0.70 -9.96
N GLY A 127 -1.19 1.71 -10.76
CA GLY A 127 -1.13 1.62 -12.21
C GLY A 127 0.30 1.41 -12.70
N VAL A 128 1.24 2.22 -12.24
CA VAL A 128 2.68 2.08 -12.58
C VAL A 128 3.24 0.75 -12.10
N LEU A 129 2.93 0.33 -10.86
CA LEU A 129 3.32 -0.98 -10.35
C LEU A 129 2.76 -2.12 -11.19
N GLY A 130 1.47 -2.03 -11.57
CA GLY A 130 0.83 -3.02 -12.43
C GLY A 130 1.56 -3.17 -13.75
N LEU A 131 1.93 -2.07 -14.40
CA LEU A 131 2.68 -2.06 -15.65
C LEU A 131 4.10 -2.64 -15.48
N ILE A 132 4.85 -2.20 -14.48
CA ILE A 132 6.22 -2.68 -14.25
C ILE A 132 6.20 -4.16 -13.88
N ASN A 133 5.25 -4.58 -13.04
CA ASN A 133 5.16 -5.95 -12.54
C ASN A 133 4.75 -6.98 -13.61
N THR A 134 4.41 -6.56 -14.82
CA THR A 134 4.28 -7.47 -15.97
C THR A 134 5.62 -8.09 -16.37
N LYS A 135 6.74 -7.38 -16.11
CA LYS A 135 8.10 -7.81 -16.50
C LYS A 135 9.07 -7.93 -15.33
N TRP A 136 8.93 -7.09 -14.31
CA TRP A 136 9.85 -7.05 -13.17
C TRP A 136 9.11 -6.81 -11.86
N LEU A 137 9.16 -7.77 -10.94
CA LEU A 137 8.40 -7.77 -9.68
C LEU A 137 8.93 -6.78 -8.65
N ILE A 138 8.58 -5.50 -8.77
CA ILE A 138 8.87 -4.50 -7.72
C ILE A 138 8.03 -4.79 -6.47
N SER A 139 8.58 -4.48 -5.31
CA SER A 139 7.91 -4.72 -4.03
C SER A 139 6.81 -3.70 -3.73
N ILE A 140 5.55 -4.10 -3.86
CA ILE A 140 4.40 -3.26 -3.48
C ILE A 140 4.43 -2.86 -1.99
N HIS A 141 4.93 -3.74 -1.09
CA HIS A 141 5.08 -3.42 0.33
C HIS A 141 6.09 -2.31 0.57
N ALA A 142 7.24 -2.36 -0.12
CA ALA A 142 8.24 -1.30 -0.03
C ALA A 142 7.72 0.01 -0.61
N THR A 143 6.99 -0.03 -1.73
CA THR A 143 6.36 1.15 -2.34
C THR A 143 5.36 1.80 -1.40
N ALA A 144 4.45 1.01 -0.82
CA ALA A 144 3.45 1.54 0.11
C ALA A 144 4.09 2.07 1.40
N ALA A 145 5.10 1.37 1.95
CA ALA A 145 5.80 1.81 3.15
C ALA A 145 6.53 3.15 2.92
N ALA A 146 7.23 3.30 1.79
CA ALA A 146 7.91 4.54 1.44
C ALA A 146 6.93 5.68 1.16
N ALA A 147 5.82 5.41 0.46
CA ALA A 147 4.79 6.41 0.21
C ALA A 147 4.14 6.89 1.52
N THR A 148 3.70 5.95 2.38
CA THR A 148 3.11 6.29 3.69
C THR A 148 4.07 7.07 4.57
N TRP A 149 5.33 6.64 4.63
CA TRP A 149 6.39 7.33 5.37
C TRP A 149 6.61 8.76 4.85
N MET A 150 6.71 8.92 3.54
CA MET A 150 6.94 10.22 2.93
C MET A 150 5.74 11.15 3.13
N ILE A 151 4.49 10.67 2.97
CA ILE A 151 3.28 11.45 3.29
C ILE A 151 3.31 11.90 4.75
N ALA A 152 3.57 10.97 5.67
CA ALA A 152 3.64 11.30 7.10
C ALA A 152 4.72 12.35 7.40
N THR A 153 5.86 12.26 6.72
CA THR A 153 6.96 13.23 6.87
C THR A 153 6.57 14.62 6.36
N VAL A 154 5.93 14.70 5.18
CA VAL A 154 5.62 16.00 4.57
C VAL A 154 4.39 16.69 5.18
N VAL A 155 3.43 15.92 5.70
CA VAL A 155 2.19 16.47 6.29
C VAL A 155 2.34 16.68 7.80
N PHE A 156 2.88 15.72 8.54
CA PHE A 156 2.96 15.78 10.00
C PHE A 156 4.33 16.20 10.52
N GLY A 157 5.30 16.42 9.62
CA GLY A 157 6.62 16.91 9.95
C GLY A 157 7.67 15.83 10.15
N TRP A 158 8.93 16.26 10.18
CA TRP A 158 10.12 15.40 10.20
C TRP A 158 10.19 14.48 11.42
N THR A 159 9.72 14.91 12.58
CA THR A 159 9.70 14.10 13.80
C THR A 159 8.86 12.82 13.60
N VAL A 160 7.67 12.95 13.00
CA VAL A 160 6.81 11.80 12.69
C VAL A 160 7.48 10.90 11.66
N GLY A 161 8.11 11.49 10.65
CA GLY A 161 8.91 10.74 9.67
C GLY A 161 10.02 9.93 10.31
N ALA A 162 10.78 10.51 11.25
CA ALA A 162 11.84 9.81 11.97
C ALA A 162 11.32 8.64 12.82
N ILE A 163 10.17 8.80 13.47
CA ILE A 163 9.52 7.73 14.25
C ILE A 163 9.04 6.59 13.35
N LEU A 164 8.58 6.88 12.13
CA LEU A 164 8.06 5.88 11.21
C LEU A 164 9.13 5.21 10.34
N LEU A 165 10.33 5.79 10.23
CA LEU A 165 11.41 5.22 9.42
C LEU A 165 11.77 3.76 9.78
N PRO A 166 11.84 3.35 11.07
CA PRO A 166 12.06 1.95 11.44
C PRO A 166 11.05 0.97 10.83
N PHE A 167 9.78 1.38 10.62
CA PHE A 167 8.78 0.53 9.96
C PHE A 167 9.09 0.29 8.48
N VAL A 168 9.62 1.29 7.77
CA VAL A 168 10.06 1.13 6.38
C VAL A 168 11.22 0.15 6.29
N ILE A 169 12.17 0.26 7.22
CA ILE A 169 13.33 -0.65 7.32
C ILE A 169 12.84 -2.07 7.65
N LEU A 170 11.97 -2.21 8.64
CA LEU A 170 11.43 -3.50 9.07
C LEU A 170 10.71 -4.23 7.93
N ILE A 171 9.77 -3.54 7.24
CA ILE A 171 9.03 -4.19 6.17
C ILE A 171 9.93 -4.57 5.00
N SER A 172 10.92 -3.73 4.67
CA SER A 172 11.92 -4.02 3.65
C SER A 172 12.76 -5.25 4.02
N ALA A 173 13.24 -5.33 5.27
CA ALA A 173 13.98 -6.47 5.78
C ALA A 173 13.14 -7.76 5.76
N ILE A 174 11.87 -7.70 6.14
CA ILE A 174 10.94 -8.84 6.07
C ILE A 174 10.81 -9.34 4.62
N ARG A 175 10.65 -8.45 3.64
CA ARG A 175 10.53 -8.85 2.23
C ARG A 175 11.78 -9.54 1.69
N LEU A 176 12.96 -9.09 2.12
CA LEU A 176 14.24 -9.72 1.81
C LEU A 176 14.42 -11.05 2.56
N TYR A 177 14.13 -11.08 3.86
CA TYR A 177 14.24 -12.29 4.69
C TYR A 177 13.35 -13.43 4.18
N LEU A 178 12.10 -13.13 3.82
CA LEU A 178 11.16 -14.11 3.24
C LEU A 178 11.53 -14.50 1.79
N LYS A 179 12.58 -13.92 1.20
CA LYS A 179 12.99 -14.11 -0.20
C LYS A 179 11.87 -13.84 -1.21
N ARG A 180 10.92 -12.94 -0.86
CA ARG A 180 9.83 -12.51 -1.74
C ARG A 180 10.27 -11.53 -2.81
N HIS A 181 11.35 -10.78 -2.55
CA HIS A 181 11.95 -9.80 -3.47
C HIS A 181 13.47 -9.79 -3.35
N THR A 182 14.14 -9.34 -4.40
CA THR A 182 15.58 -9.04 -4.39
C THR A 182 15.82 -7.64 -3.80
N PRO A 183 17.05 -7.31 -3.36
CA PRO A 183 17.38 -5.96 -2.91
C PRO A 183 17.04 -4.89 -3.95
N ALA A 184 17.32 -5.12 -5.24
CA ALA A 184 16.99 -4.19 -6.31
C ALA A 184 15.48 -3.94 -6.44
N GLN A 185 14.65 -4.98 -6.29
CA GLN A 185 13.18 -4.87 -6.31
C GLN A 185 12.62 -4.11 -5.12
N VAL A 186 13.23 -4.24 -3.95
CA VAL A 186 12.86 -3.47 -2.75
C VAL A 186 13.27 -2.01 -2.92
N LEU A 187 14.51 -1.75 -3.34
CA LEU A 187 15.00 -0.38 -3.56
C LEU A 187 14.18 0.35 -4.63
N ALA A 188 13.85 -0.30 -5.74
CA ALA A 188 12.99 0.28 -6.77
C ALA A 188 11.59 0.59 -6.23
N GLY A 189 11.03 -0.28 -5.35
CA GLY A 189 9.76 -0.01 -4.69
C GLY A 189 9.83 1.20 -3.76
N LEU A 190 10.88 1.30 -2.93
CA LEU A 190 11.11 2.46 -2.06
C LEU A 190 11.24 3.75 -2.87
N ALA A 191 12.03 3.73 -3.94
CA ALA A 191 12.20 4.87 -4.83
C ALA A 191 10.88 5.29 -5.48
N LEU A 192 10.10 4.34 -6.00
CA LEU A 192 8.80 4.62 -6.61
C LEU A 192 7.83 5.26 -5.61
N GLY A 193 7.71 4.71 -4.39
CA GLY A 193 6.80 5.23 -3.37
C GLY A 193 7.18 6.64 -2.93
N ALA A 194 8.45 6.88 -2.62
CA ALA A 194 8.92 8.18 -2.18
C ALA A 194 8.83 9.23 -3.31
N SER A 195 9.30 8.91 -4.52
CA SER A 195 9.26 9.85 -5.66
C SER A 195 7.84 10.21 -6.07
N ALA A 196 6.90 9.27 -6.04
CA ALA A 196 5.50 9.54 -6.35
C ALA A 196 4.91 10.60 -5.40
N VAL A 197 5.17 10.51 -4.10
CA VAL A 197 4.71 11.51 -3.13
C VAL A 197 5.39 12.87 -3.37
N LEU A 198 6.69 12.90 -3.66
CA LEU A 198 7.40 14.15 -3.94
C LEU A 198 6.87 14.84 -5.20
N VAL A 199 6.57 14.07 -6.26
CA VAL A 199 5.95 14.59 -7.48
C VAL A 199 4.56 15.16 -7.18
N MET A 200 3.72 14.40 -6.44
CA MET A 200 2.39 14.88 -6.05
C MET A 200 2.47 16.15 -5.19
N ARG A 201 3.45 16.24 -4.30
CA ARG A 201 3.69 17.46 -3.51
C ARG A 201 4.07 18.64 -4.39
N ALA A 202 4.94 18.46 -5.38
CA ALA A 202 5.30 19.50 -6.33
C ALA A 202 4.11 19.96 -7.19
N MET A 203 3.08 19.11 -7.33
CA MET A 203 1.81 19.43 -8.00
C MET A 203 0.76 20.06 -7.05
N GLY A 204 1.11 20.36 -5.80
CA GLY A 204 0.23 21.00 -4.82
C GLY A 204 -0.50 20.04 -3.88
N CYS A 205 -0.29 18.72 -4.00
CA CYS A 205 -0.84 17.73 -3.05
C CYS A 205 0.02 17.63 -1.77
N PHE A 206 -0.61 17.21 -0.66
CA PHE A 206 0.07 17.02 0.64
C PHE A 206 0.82 18.28 1.13
N VAL A 207 0.28 19.45 0.80
CA VAL A 207 0.73 20.72 1.37
C VAL A 207 -0.13 20.98 2.59
N PRO A 208 0.45 21.13 3.80
CA PRO A 208 -0.29 21.38 5.02
C PRO A 208 -0.89 22.79 5.07
#